data_dfb6154b7cb7721958f5f0f6a5e8f61b
#
_entry.id   dfb6154b7cb7721958f5f0f6a5e8f61b
#
_cell.length_a   1.000
_cell.length_b   1.000
_cell.length_c   1.000
_cell.angle_alpha   90.00
_cell.angle_beta   90.00
_cell.angle_gamma   90.00
#
_symmetry.space_group_name_H-M   'P 1'
#
loop_
_entity.id
_entity.type
_entity.pdbx_description
1 polymer ?
#
loop_
_entity_poly.entity_id
_entity_poly.type
_entity_poly.pdbx_seq_one_letter_code
_entity_poly.pdbx_strand_id
1 'polypeptide(L)'
;MTRVKKAVHALKYRRTVLKAAKGFRFGRSKKERMAIDALQHAGAYAFAHRRDKKGDMRRLFNVKINAGLRELGTTYSKFMGAAKKQGIELDRKALAHLAEFKPETFKRVVKSIK
;
A
#
# COMPACT_ATOMS: atom_id res chain seq x y z
N MET A 1 -28.97 20.08 -44.92
CA MET A 1 -28.65 19.17 -43.78
C MET A 1 -27.96 19.95 -42.67
N THR A 2 -28.51 19.98 -41.47
CA THR A 2 -27.90 20.65 -40.32
C THR A 2 -26.74 19.81 -39.77
N ARG A 3 -25.54 20.38 -39.72
CA ARG A 3 -24.35 19.71 -39.16
C ARG A 3 -24.40 19.64 -37.62
N VAL A 4 -24.45 18.45 -37.03
CA VAL A 4 -24.40 18.25 -35.59
C VAL A 4 -22.93 18.25 -35.13
N LYS A 5 -22.45 19.38 -34.61
CA LYS A 5 -21.04 19.53 -34.19
C LYS A 5 -20.73 18.95 -32.81
N LYS A 6 -21.68 19.00 -31.86
CA LYS A 6 -21.45 18.62 -30.43
C LYS A 6 -21.49 17.12 -30.17
N ALA A 7 -22.23 16.32 -30.91
CA ALA A 7 -22.41 14.89 -30.66
C ALA A 7 -21.10 14.10 -30.72
N VAL A 8 -20.17 14.43 -31.62
CA VAL A 8 -18.90 13.71 -31.78
C VAL A 8 -18.02 13.86 -30.51
N HIS A 9 -17.91 15.07 -29.98
CA HIS A 9 -17.12 15.32 -28.77
C HIS A 9 -17.75 14.65 -27.54
N ALA A 10 -19.07 14.77 -27.39
CA ALA A 10 -19.80 14.11 -26.30
C ALA A 10 -19.64 12.58 -26.33
N LEU A 11 -19.76 11.97 -27.51
CA LEU A 11 -19.58 10.53 -27.67
C LEU A 11 -18.13 10.07 -27.38
N LYS A 12 -17.13 10.83 -27.82
CA LYS A 12 -15.73 10.55 -27.52
C LYS A 12 -15.48 10.62 -26.00
N TYR A 13 -15.93 11.68 -25.34
CA TYR A 13 -15.83 11.85 -23.89
C TYR A 13 -16.49 10.70 -23.14
N ARG A 14 -17.75 10.38 -23.51
CA ARG A 14 -18.47 9.24 -22.94
C ARG A 14 -17.70 7.93 -23.06
N ARG A 15 -17.12 7.64 -24.23
CA ARG A 15 -16.32 6.42 -24.44
C ARG A 15 -15.10 6.39 -23.53
N THR A 16 -14.41 7.51 -23.35
CA THR A 16 -13.24 7.64 -22.48
C THR A 16 -13.62 7.37 -21.01
N VAL A 17 -14.70 8.00 -20.54
CA VAL A 17 -15.20 7.81 -19.17
C VAL A 17 -15.59 6.35 -18.91
N LEU A 18 -16.40 5.76 -19.81
CA LEU A 18 -16.84 4.38 -19.63
C LEU A 18 -15.70 3.37 -19.79
N LYS A 19 -14.68 3.66 -20.59
CA LYS A 19 -13.46 2.83 -20.67
C LYS A 19 -12.71 2.83 -19.34
N ALA A 20 -12.59 3.97 -18.68
CA ALA A 20 -11.95 4.08 -17.37
C ALA A 20 -12.76 3.39 -16.26
N ALA A 21 -14.09 3.40 -16.36
CA ALA A 21 -15.01 2.77 -15.40
C ALA A 21 -15.31 1.28 -15.71
N LYS A 22 -14.60 0.68 -16.65
CA LYS A 22 -14.80 -0.73 -17.02
C LYS A 22 -14.59 -1.64 -15.79
N GLY A 23 -15.53 -2.53 -15.56
CA GLY A 23 -15.51 -3.44 -14.40
C GLY A 23 -16.19 -2.90 -13.14
N PHE A 24 -16.65 -1.66 -13.11
CA PHE A 24 -17.42 -1.12 -11.99
C PHE A 24 -18.81 -1.76 -11.91
N ARG A 25 -19.33 -1.86 -10.69
CA ARG A 25 -20.62 -2.51 -10.42
C ARG A 25 -21.80 -1.68 -10.93
N PHE A 26 -22.84 -2.37 -11.36
CA PHE A 26 -24.14 -1.82 -11.75
C PHE A 26 -24.04 -0.72 -12.82
N GLY A 27 -24.80 0.35 -12.66
CA GLY A 27 -24.86 1.48 -13.58
C GLY A 27 -23.56 2.31 -13.69
N ARG A 28 -22.63 2.15 -12.77
CA ARG A 28 -21.34 2.88 -12.76
C ARG A 28 -20.44 2.52 -13.94
N SER A 29 -20.61 1.35 -14.54
CA SER A 29 -19.88 0.95 -15.76
C SER A 29 -20.61 1.28 -17.07
N LYS A 30 -21.90 1.68 -17.03
CA LYS A 30 -22.75 1.85 -18.21
C LYS A 30 -23.30 3.25 -18.37
N LYS A 31 -23.58 3.95 -17.26
CA LYS A 31 -24.16 5.30 -17.24
C LYS A 31 -23.05 6.32 -16.99
N GLU A 32 -22.82 7.22 -17.94
CA GLU A 32 -21.73 8.21 -17.89
C GLU A 32 -21.69 9.02 -16.61
N ARG A 33 -22.83 9.60 -16.18
CA ARG A 33 -22.91 10.41 -14.95
C ARG A 33 -22.48 9.62 -13.71
N MET A 34 -22.97 8.39 -13.57
CA MET A 34 -22.59 7.50 -12.46
C MET A 34 -21.14 7.04 -12.56
N ALA A 35 -20.62 6.90 -13.76
CA ALA A 35 -19.22 6.54 -13.98
C ALA A 35 -18.27 7.68 -13.58
N ILE A 36 -18.60 8.92 -13.93
CA ILE A 36 -17.81 10.11 -13.55
C ILE A 36 -17.71 10.23 -12.03
N ASP A 37 -18.84 10.17 -11.32
CA ASP A 37 -18.89 10.23 -9.87
C ASP A 37 -18.04 9.12 -9.24
N ALA A 38 -18.23 7.88 -9.69
CA ALA A 38 -17.46 6.74 -9.19
C ALA A 38 -15.95 6.86 -9.44
N LEU A 39 -15.53 7.39 -10.59
CA LEU A 39 -14.12 7.62 -10.92
C LEU A 39 -13.48 8.71 -10.06
N GLN A 40 -14.23 9.78 -9.76
CA GLN A 40 -13.76 10.83 -8.85
C GLN A 40 -13.51 10.28 -7.44
N HIS A 41 -14.45 9.51 -6.90
CA HIS A 41 -14.29 8.84 -5.61
C HIS A 41 -13.12 7.84 -5.62
N ALA A 42 -13.02 7.02 -6.67
CA ALA A 42 -11.91 6.07 -6.81
C ALA A 42 -10.55 6.77 -6.83
N GLY A 43 -10.45 7.91 -7.54
CA GLY A 43 -9.24 8.72 -7.59
C GLY A 43 -8.87 9.33 -6.24
N ALA A 44 -9.85 9.88 -5.53
CA ALA A 44 -9.66 10.44 -4.20
C ALA A 44 -9.18 9.37 -3.19
N TYR A 45 -9.83 8.21 -3.17
CA TYR A 45 -9.41 7.10 -2.32
C TYR A 45 -8.03 6.55 -2.69
N ALA A 46 -7.73 6.39 -3.98
CA ALA A 46 -6.42 5.95 -4.42
C ALA A 46 -5.31 6.91 -3.96
N PHE A 47 -5.58 8.22 -4.00
CA PHE A 47 -4.63 9.23 -3.50
C PHE A 47 -4.38 9.10 -2.00
N ALA A 48 -5.44 9.02 -1.19
CA ALA A 48 -5.35 8.86 0.26
C ALA A 48 -4.66 7.52 0.63
N HIS A 49 -5.13 6.41 0.07
CA HIS A 49 -4.66 5.08 0.42
C HIS A 49 -3.21 4.79 -0.01
N ARG A 50 -2.63 5.55 -0.93
CA ARG A 50 -1.18 5.46 -1.18
C ARG A 50 -0.35 5.88 0.04
N ARG A 51 -0.84 6.80 0.84
CA ARG A 51 -0.22 7.18 2.13
C ARG A 51 -0.47 6.12 3.19
N ASP A 52 -1.72 5.68 3.32
CA ASP A 52 -2.11 4.67 4.31
C ASP A 52 -1.35 3.36 4.09
N LYS A 53 -1.20 2.92 2.85
CA LYS A 53 -0.43 1.72 2.50
C LYS A 53 1.00 1.73 3.07
N LYS A 54 1.67 2.88 3.06
CA LYS A 54 3.01 3.00 3.65
C LYS A 54 2.97 2.76 5.17
N GLY A 55 1.98 3.29 5.85
CA GLY A 55 1.73 3.07 7.27
C GLY A 55 1.41 1.62 7.59
N ASP A 56 0.57 0.98 6.80
CA ASP A 56 0.16 -0.41 6.97
C ASP A 56 1.33 -1.38 6.78
N MET A 57 2.13 -1.16 5.73
CA MET A 57 3.34 -1.96 5.51
C MET A 57 4.34 -1.81 6.66
N ARG A 58 4.50 -0.61 7.21
CA ARG A 58 5.35 -0.39 8.39
C ARG A 58 4.84 -1.15 9.61
N ARG A 59 3.53 -1.14 9.86
CA ARG A 59 2.92 -1.92 10.95
C ARG A 59 3.15 -3.42 10.75
N LEU A 60 2.94 -3.92 9.53
CA LEU A 60 3.16 -5.33 9.19
C LEU A 60 4.61 -5.75 9.44
N PHE A 61 5.60 -4.95 9.04
CA PHE A 61 7.00 -5.24 9.32
C PHE A 61 7.29 -5.27 10.82
N ASN A 62 6.74 -4.35 11.59
CA ASN A 62 6.90 -4.34 13.03
C ASN A 62 6.33 -5.62 13.69
N VAL A 63 5.17 -6.10 13.23
CA VAL A 63 4.56 -7.35 13.71
C VAL A 63 5.46 -8.54 13.42
N LYS A 64 5.97 -8.67 12.20
CA LYS A 64 6.87 -9.76 11.79
C LYS A 64 8.17 -9.77 12.61
N ILE A 65 8.81 -8.62 12.76
CA ILE A 65 10.03 -8.49 13.57
C ILE A 65 9.75 -8.85 15.05
N ASN A 66 8.66 -8.34 15.62
CA ASN A 66 8.31 -8.59 17.00
C ASN A 66 8.01 -10.07 17.26
N ALA A 67 7.38 -10.77 16.33
CA ALA A 67 7.15 -12.21 16.42
C ALA A 67 8.48 -12.97 16.56
N GLY A 68 9.44 -12.76 15.65
CA GLY A 68 10.75 -13.39 15.73
C GLY A 68 11.56 -12.99 16.97
N LEU A 69 11.42 -11.75 17.45
CA LEU A 69 12.08 -11.30 18.68
C LEU A 69 11.51 -11.93 19.93
N ARG A 70 10.20 -12.20 19.99
CA ARG A 70 9.55 -12.87 21.13
C ARG A 70 10.02 -14.29 21.29
N GLU A 71 10.27 -15.01 20.22
CA GLU A 71 10.90 -16.34 20.26
C GLU A 71 12.31 -16.31 20.88
N LEU A 72 12.99 -15.17 20.76
CA LEU A 72 14.32 -14.96 21.32
C LEU A 72 14.30 -14.30 22.73
N GLY A 73 13.11 -14.19 23.35
CA GLY A 73 12.93 -13.64 24.70
C GLY A 73 13.08 -12.11 24.79
N THR A 74 12.99 -11.39 23.68
CA THR A 74 13.06 -9.92 23.65
C THR A 74 11.84 -9.28 22.98
N THR A 75 11.71 -7.95 23.04
CA THR A 75 10.60 -7.20 22.44
C THR A 75 11.11 -6.22 21.41
N TYR A 76 10.24 -5.86 20.47
CA TYR A 76 10.55 -4.89 19.42
C TYR A 76 11.12 -3.57 19.95
N SER A 77 10.53 -3.03 21.02
CA SER A 77 10.96 -1.74 21.59
C SER A 77 12.37 -1.81 22.17
N LYS A 78 12.69 -2.88 22.92
CA LYS A 78 14.02 -3.09 23.50
C LYS A 78 15.07 -3.26 22.41
N PHE A 79 14.80 -4.10 21.42
CA PHE A 79 15.70 -4.36 20.30
C PHE A 79 15.97 -3.08 19.47
N MET A 80 14.93 -2.35 19.07
CA MET A 80 15.10 -1.12 18.29
C MET A 80 15.80 -0.01 19.09
N GLY A 81 15.57 0.04 20.39
CA GLY A 81 16.28 0.96 21.29
C GLY A 81 17.78 0.64 21.38
N ALA A 82 18.14 -0.64 21.51
CA ALA A 82 19.53 -1.10 21.52
C ALA A 82 20.23 -0.86 20.18
N ALA A 83 19.58 -1.22 19.07
CA ALA A 83 20.09 -0.99 17.71
C ALA A 83 20.40 0.50 17.46
N LYS A 84 19.48 1.38 17.87
CA LYS A 84 19.66 2.83 17.74
C LYS A 84 20.84 3.35 18.58
N LYS A 85 20.99 2.85 19.81
CA LYS A 85 22.13 3.22 20.69
C LYS A 85 23.48 2.81 20.11
N GLN A 86 23.53 1.69 19.41
CA GLN A 86 24.74 1.17 18.74
C GLN A 86 24.96 1.77 17.34
N GLY A 87 24.11 2.69 16.89
CA GLY A 87 24.23 3.28 15.56
C GLY A 87 23.94 2.33 14.39
N ILE A 88 23.24 1.23 14.65
CA ILE A 88 22.92 0.23 13.64
C ILE A 88 21.63 0.64 12.92
N GLU A 89 21.75 1.07 11.67
CA GLU A 89 20.65 1.53 10.81
C GLU A 89 20.20 0.42 9.86
N LEU A 90 19.51 -0.59 10.39
CA LEU A 90 18.89 -1.63 9.57
C LEU A 90 17.43 -1.27 9.23
N ASP A 91 17.08 -1.39 7.94
CA ASP A 91 15.72 -1.16 7.46
C ASP A 91 14.74 -2.22 8.00
N ARG A 92 13.55 -1.77 8.39
CA ARG A 92 12.49 -2.64 8.92
C ARG A 92 12.06 -3.73 7.94
N LYS A 93 12.07 -3.42 6.64
CA LYS A 93 11.74 -4.39 5.59
C LYS A 93 12.77 -5.51 5.57
N ALA A 94 14.06 -5.17 5.62
CA ALA A 94 15.15 -6.16 5.65
C ALA A 94 15.07 -7.02 6.92
N LEU A 95 14.87 -6.42 8.10
CA LEU A 95 14.71 -7.15 9.36
C LEU A 95 13.48 -8.08 9.34
N ALA A 96 12.35 -7.64 8.82
CA ALA A 96 11.14 -8.45 8.69
C ALA A 96 11.36 -9.64 7.74
N HIS A 97 12.06 -9.42 6.64
CA HIS A 97 12.42 -10.48 5.69
C HIS A 97 13.37 -11.50 6.32
N LEU A 98 14.37 -11.05 7.09
CA LEU A 98 15.27 -11.96 7.82
C LEU A 98 14.51 -12.78 8.86
N ALA A 99 13.61 -12.16 9.61
CA ALA A 99 12.79 -12.87 10.60
C ALA A 99 11.90 -13.96 9.99
N GLU A 100 11.35 -13.71 8.79
CA GLU A 100 10.44 -14.64 8.12
C GLU A 100 11.17 -15.75 7.35
N PHE A 101 12.19 -15.42 6.57
CA PHE A 101 12.82 -16.35 5.63
C PHE A 101 14.21 -16.82 6.03
N LYS A 102 14.89 -16.15 6.97
CA LYS A 102 16.26 -16.46 7.40
C LYS A 102 16.41 -16.35 8.92
N PRO A 103 15.68 -17.18 9.70
CA PRO A 103 15.64 -17.05 11.16
C PRO A 103 17.02 -17.18 11.84
N GLU A 104 17.90 -18.02 11.31
CA GLU A 104 19.26 -18.18 11.87
C GLU A 104 20.10 -16.92 11.70
N THR A 105 20.00 -16.25 10.56
CA THR A 105 20.68 -14.96 10.33
C THR A 105 20.07 -13.89 11.23
N PHE A 106 18.75 -13.87 11.37
CA PHE A 106 18.06 -12.95 12.28
C PHE A 106 18.50 -13.12 13.72
N LYS A 107 18.64 -14.36 14.22
CA LYS A 107 19.18 -14.68 15.57
C LYS A 107 20.59 -14.11 15.76
N ARG A 108 21.47 -14.22 14.75
CA ARG A 108 22.83 -13.65 14.80
C ARG A 108 22.79 -12.14 14.93
N VAL A 109 21.96 -11.46 14.11
CA VAL A 109 21.77 -10.01 14.17
C VAL A 109 21.24 -9.58 15.54
N VAL A 110 20.27 -10.29 16.10
CA VAL A 110 19.72 -9.97 17.43
C VAL A 110 20.78 -10.14 18.53
N LYS A 111 21.62 -11.18 18.43
CA LYS A 111 22.73 -11.41 19.39
C LYS A 111 23.79 -10.32 19.32
N SER A 112 24.09 -9.77 18.15
CA SER A 112 25.09 -8.69 17.99
C SER A 112 24.61 -7.34 18.50
N ILE A 113 23.28 -7.17 18.70
CA ILE A 113 22.65 -5.91 19.14
C ILE A 113 22.30 -5.93 20.66
N LYS A 114 22.70 -6.92 21.40
CA LYS A 114 22.45 -6.99 22.85
C LYS A 114 23.24 -5.97 23.65
#